data_08b482c84db0e7f63d49731f76c9096f
#
_entry.id   08b482c84db0e7f63d49731f76c9096f
#
_cell.length_a   1.000
_cell.length_b   1.000
_cell.length_c   1.000
_cell.angle_alpha   90.00
_cell.angle_beta   90.00
_cell.angle_gamma   90.00
#
_symmetry.space_group_name_H-M   'P 1'
#
loop_
_entity.id
_entity.type
_entity.pdbx_description
1 polymer ?
#
loop_
_entity_poly.entity_id
_entity_poly.type
_entity_poly.pdbx_seq_one_letter_code
_entity_poly.pdbx_strand_id
1 'polypeptide(L)'
;MRNKMLKRVTAVAAATMMTFLAMVPGTKITHAQGNDDVIKLRVCNWEEYIDLGDWDEEERMDLENGAEIFGENSMVDDFTEWYYETYGKRVEVEYSCFGTNEDLYNQLTLGDVYDLVCPSDYMIMKLMAEKKLVPFSEDFYDTDNPDNYYVRGVSDYIKDTFDENEIGGESWSKYAAGYMWGVTGVLYNPEKMTEEEASTWDVFLNDKFKRQVTIKDNVRDSYFAALGSYRKDELMDESLRNAPDYQERLMQIMNDVDSDTIENVEDILQDMQGNVYSFETDSGKADMISGKVVANYQWSGDAVYAMDQAEEDDFYLDFAVPEESTNLWFDGWVMLKSGIGQDAEKQQAAEAFVNFVSRPDNAVRNMYYIGYTSVISGGDDDTVYDYLKWNYEAEDDEEDTTEYPVGFFFCGDDSNEDYIMTVPEEQTRRQLFAQYPTQEVLQRTKRRSSEVRSCSTSMQMPANRSIRCGSMSGVIILRMCRYRYGFSLVWPSYL
;
A
#
# COMPACT_ATOMS: atom_id res chain seq x y z
N MET A 1 -8.15 -13.25 -22.10
CA MET A 1 -7.99 -12.78 -20.71
C MET A 1 -7.90 -13.94 -19.69
N ARG A 2 -8.88 -14.84 -19.63
CA ARG A 2 -8.89 -16.03 -18.73
C ARG A 2 -7.54 -16.78 -18.62
N ASN A 3 -6.72 -16.83 -19.70
CA ASN A 3 -5.42 -17.49 -19.70
C ASN A 3 -4.24 -16.62 -19.18
N LYS A 4 -4.37 -15.29 -19.16
CA LYS A 4 -3.29 -14.40 -18.70
C LYS A 4 -3.33 -14.24 -17.18
N MET A 5 -4.53 -14.14 -16.59
CA MET A 5 -4.74 -14.08 -15.13
C MET A 5 -4.56 -15.42 -14.42
N LEU A 6 -4.95 -16.54 -15.06
CA LEU A 6 -4.78 -17.91 -14.49
C LEU A 6 -3.33 -18.24 -14.12
N LYS A 7 -2.36 -17.52 -14.70
CA LYS A 7 -0.92 -17.73 -14.44
C LYS A 7 -0.42 -17.04 -13.19
N ARG A 8 -1.09 -15.96 -12.72
CA ARG A 8 -0.72 -15.26 -11.46
C ARG A 8 -0.80 -16.15 -10.22
N VAL A 9 -1.74 -17.08 -10.20
CA VAL A 9 -2.07 -17.90 -9.02
C VAL A 9 -1.06 -18.99 -8.73
N THR A 10 -0.44 -19.54 -9.77
CA THR A 10 0.55 -20.60 -9.60
C THR A 10 1.85 -20.08 -8.96
N ALA A 11 2.23 -18.84 -9.22
CA ALA A 11 3.44 -18.24 -8.65
C ALA A 11 3.28 -17.93 -7.14
N VAL A 12 2.14 -17.36 -6.73
CA VAL A 12 1.87 -17.02 -5.32
C VAL A 12 1.62 -18.26 -4.46
N ALA A 13 0.95 -19.29 -5.01
CA ALA A 13 0.71 -20.54 -4.27
C ALA A 13 1.99 -21.38 -4.03
N ALA A 14 3.02 -21.21 -4.88
CA ALA A 14 4.31 -21.87 -4.70
C ALA A 14 5.18 -21.19 -3.61
N ALA A 15 5.07 -19.88 -3.44
CA ALA A 15 5.81 -19.12 -2.43
C ALA A 15 5.37 -19.44 -0.99
N THR A 16 4.09 -19.75 -0.77
CA THR A 16 3.55 -20.05 0.57
C THR A 16 4.00 -21.41 1.14
N MET A 17 4.64 -22.29 0.37
CA MET A 17 5.08 -23.63 0.81
C MET A 17 6.58 -23.76 1.10
N MET A 18 7.40 -22.75 0.93
CA MET A 18 8.88 -22.88 1.07
C MET A 18 9.52 -22.11 2.22
N THR A 19 8.82 -21.79 3.28
CA THR A 19 9.45 -21.29 4.51
C THR A 19 9.80 -22.41 5.51
N PHE A 20 10.55 -23.43 5.08
CA PHE A 20 11.27 -24.32 6.00
C PHE A 20 12.55 -24.87 5.41
N LEU A 21 13.64 -24.40 5.97
CA LEU A 21 15.00 -25.00 5.98
C LEU A 21 15.65 -25.36 4.64
N ALA A 22 16.62 -24.58 4.24
CA ALA A 22 17.83 -25.14 3.64
C ALA A 22 19.07 -24.33 4.06
N MET A 23 19.70 -24.72 5.17
CA MET A 23 21.13 -24.57 5.30
C MET A 23 21.78 -25.53 4.31
N VAL A 24 22.29 -25.04 3.21
CA VAL A 24 23.18 -25.79 2.32
C VAL A 24 24.61 -25.35 2.60
N PRO A 25 25.53 -26.27 2.89
CA PRO A 25 26.92 -25.90 3.16
C PRO A 25 27.62 -25.52 1.85
N GLY A 26 28.26 -24.35 1.89
CA GLY A 26 28.92 -23.67 0.81
C GLY A 26 29.82 -24.48 -0.09
N THR A 27 29.67 -24.29 -1.37
CA THR A 27 30.70 -24.46 -2.37
C THR A 27 31.61 -23.24 -2.36
N LYS A 28 32.83 -23.41 -1.91
CA LYS A 28 33.87 -22.36 -1.96
C LYS A 28 34.22 -22.11 -3.44
N ILE A 29 33.74 -21.04 -3.98
CA ILE A 29 34.34 -20.44 -5.17
C ILE A 29 35.48 -19.57 -4.68
N THR A 30 36.73 -20.02 -4.91
CA THR A 30 37.91 -19.22 -4.69
C THR A 30 38.03 -18.18 -5.78
N HIS A 31 37.57 -16.95 -5.52
CA HIS A 31 37.95 -15.79 -6.31
C HIS A 31 39.20 -15.14 -5.69
N ALA A 32 40.08 -14.68 -6.58
CA ALA A 32 41.30 -13.96 -6.24
C ALA A 32 41.00 -12.75 -5.35
N GLN A 33 41.75 -12.58 -4.26
CA GLN A 33 41.74 -11.41 -3.39
C GLN A 33 42.14 -10.16 -4.17
N GLY A 34 41.13 -9.41 -4.63
CA GLY A 34 41.18 -7.97 -4.71
C GLY A 34 40.51 -7.46 -3.44
N ASN A 35 41.09 -6.48 -2.79
CA ASN A 35 40.50 -5.81 -1.63
C ASN A 35 39.47 -4.79 -2.15
N ASP A 36 38.40 -5.28 -2.78
CA ASP A 36 37.25 -4.44 -3.20
C ASP A 36 36.38 -4.30 -1.95
N ASP A 37 36.29 -3.09 -1.40
CA ASP A 37 35.37 -2.77 -0.32
C ASP A 37 33.95 -2.99 -0.82
N VAL A 38 33.32 -4.08 -0.34
CA VAL A 38 31.93 -4.42 -0.66
C VAL A 38 31.01 -3.55 0.19
N ILE A 39 30.15 -2.77 -0.44
CA ILE A 39 29.14 -1.97 0.24
C ILE A 39 28.08 -2.92 0.79
N LYS A 40 27.85 -2.90 2.11
CA LYS A 40 26.74 -3.64 2.72
C LYS A 40 25.53 -2.74 2.88
N LEU A 41 24.44 -3.12 2.21
CA LEU A 41 23.17 -2.40 2.25
C LEU A 41 22.10 -3.27 2.93
N ARG A 42 21.59 -2.81 4.08
CA ARG A 42 20.51 -3.46 4.81
C ARG A 42 19.18 -2.88 4.42
N VAL A 43 18.39 -3.68 3.70
CA VAL A 43 17.06 -3.31 3.23
C VAL A 43 16.00 -4.06 4.03
N CYS A 44 14.95 -3.37 4.49
CA CYS A 44 13.83 -4.01 5.15
C CYS A 44 12.50 -3.53 4.53
N ASN A 45 11.69 -4.49 4.08
CA ASN A 45 10.44 -4.24 3.38
C ASN A 45 9.30 -5.05 4.02
N TRP A 46 8.10 -4.94 3.49
CA TRP A 46 6.99 -5.82 3.82
C TRP A 46 7.27 -7.25 3.35
N GLU A 47 6.61 -8.21 3.96
CA GLU A 47 6.58 -9.60 3.46
C GLU A 47 5.89 -9.63 2.09
N GLU A 48 6.37 -10.48 1.16
CA GLU A 48 5.81 -10.68 -0.19
C GLU A 48 5.64 -9.38 -1.02
N TYR A 49 6.56 -8.42 -0.86
CA TYR A 49 6.42 -7.07 -1.41
C TYR A 49 7.55 -6.64 -2.34
N ILE A 50 8.22 -7.60 -2.95
CA ILE A 50 9.21 -7.44 -4.03
C ILE A 50 9.30 -8.76 -4.79
N ASP A 51 9.54 -8.70 -6.09
CA ASP A 51 9.67 -9.90 -6.90
C ASP A 51 10.90 -10.74 -6.50
N LEU A 52 10.65 -12.02 -6.27
CA LEU A 52 11.65 -13.00 -5.84
C LEU A 52 12.26 -13.81 -7.01
N GLY A 53 11.83 -13.54 -8.26
CA GLY A 53 12.30 -14.25 -9.43
C GLY A 53 11.66 -15.64 -9.62
N ASP A 54 12.40 -16.53 -10.29
CA ASP A 54 11.96 -17.90 -10.60
C ASP A 54 10.70 -17.97 -11.49
N TRP A 55 10.49 -16.97 -12.36
CA TRP A 55 9.38 -16.97 -13.32
C TRP A 55 9.58 -18.07 -14.36
N ASP A 56 8.50 -18.77 -14.68
CA ASP A 56 8.48 -19.67 -15.84
C ASP A 56 8.54 -18.88 -17.16
N GLU A 57 9.17 -19.43 -18.19
CA GLU A 57 9.23 -18.80 -19.54
C GLU A 57 7.85 -18.41 -20.10
N GLU A 58 6.80 -19.05 -19.62
CA GLU A 58 5.43 -18.75 -20.01
C GLU A 58 4.87 -17.48 -19.35
N GLU A 59 5.51 -16.98 -18.28
CA GLU A 59 5.16 -15.75 -17.58
C GLU A 59 5.83 -14.52 -18.21
N ARG A 60 6.77 -14.73 -19.15
CA ARG A 60 7.40 -13.65 -19.92
C ARG A 60 6.36 -12.80 -20.63
N MET A 61 6.46 -11.49 -20.48
CA MET A 61 5.59 -10.54 -21.12
C MET A 61 6.37 -9.75 -22.19
N ASP A 62 5.88 -9.78 -23.42
CA ASP A 62 6.34 -8.93 -24.50
C ASP A 62 5.31 -7.81 -24.68
N LEU A 63 5.69 -6.58 -24.37
CA LEU A 63 4.81 -5.40 -24.44
C LEU A 63 4.87 -4.74 -25.82
N GLU A 64 3.88 -3.90 -26.14
CA GLU A 64 3.76 -3.27 -27.46
C GLU A 64 4.91 -2.33 -27.81
N ASN A 65 5.47 -1.62 -26.82
CA ASN A 65 6.65 -0.77 -27.00
C ASN A 65 7.95 -1.56 -27.22
N GLY A 66 7.88 -2.89 -27.15
CA GLY A 66 9.03 -3.80 -27.31
C GLY A 66 9.79 -4.07 -26.01
N ALA A 67 9.28 -3.61 -24.86
CA ALA A 67 9.82 -3.99 -23.57
C ALA A 67 9.49 -5.47 -23.29
N GLU A 68 10.48 -6.19 -22.76
CA GLU A 68 10.38 -7.57 -22.33
C GLU A 68 10.47 -7.62 -20.81
N ILE A 69 9.42 -8.12 -20.17
CA ILE A 69 9.35 -8.22 -18.70
C ILE A 69 9.52 -9.69 -18.31
N PHE A 70 10.55 -9.97 -17.53
CA PHE A 70 10.86 -11.33 -17.09
C PHE A 70 11.66 -11.33 -15.77
N GLY A 71 11.32 -12.19 -14.86
CA GLY A 71 11.93 -12.33 -13.53
C GLY A 71 12.68 -13.66 -13.38
N GLU A 72 13.81 -13.87 -14.10
CA GLU A 72 14.64 -15.07 -13.92
C GLU A 72 15.29 -15.12 -12.53
N ASN A 73 15.89 -13.99 -12.10
CA ASN A 73 16.48 -13.84 -10.77
C ASN A 73 15.59 -12.98 -9.88
N SER A 74 15.87 -12.95 -8.58
CA SER A 74 15.20 -12.00 -7.70
C SER A 74 15.55 -10.55 -8.05
N MET A 75 14.64 -9.61 -7.76
CA MET A 75 14.86 -8.18 -7.94
C MET A 75 16.13 -7.70 -7.22
N VAL A 76 16.44 -8.30 -6.06
CA VAL A 76 17.64 -7.99 -5.27
C VAL A 76 18.91 -8.47 -5.95
N ASP A 77 18.91 -9.67 -6.54
CA ASP A 77 20.07 -10.21 -7.26
C ASP A 77 20.34 -9.40 -8.52
N ASP A 78 19.30 -9.11 -9.30
CA ASP A 78 19.39 -8.26 -10.50
C ASP A 78 19.90 -6.84 -10.18
N PHE A 79 19.46 -6.27 -9.04
CA PHE A 79 20.02 -5.01 -8.56
C PHE A 79 21.52 -5.09 -8.31
N THR A 80 22.01 -6.15 -7.67
CA THR A 80 23.45 -6.26 -7.35
C THR A 80 24.31 -6.36 -8.61
N GLU A 81 23.82 -7.04 -9.65
CA GLU A 81 24.47 -7.14 -10.94
C GLU A 81 24.45 -5.80 -11.68
N TRP A 82 23.27 -5.18 -11.80
CA TRP A 82 23.12 -3.86 -12.42
C TRP A 82 23.97 -2.79 -11.72
N TYR A 83 24.03 -2.80 -10.38
CA TYR A 83 24.84 -1.83 -9.62
C TYR A 83 26.33 -1.99 -9.94
N TYR A 84 26.81 -3.23 -10.04
CA TYR A 84 28.18 -3.49 -10.44
C TYR A 84 28.49 -3.04 -11.87
N GLU A 85 27.59 -3.30 -12.80
CA GLU A 85 27.75 -2.89 -14.19
C GLU A 85 27.75 -1.36 -14.35
N THR A 86 26.87 -0.68 -13.60
CA THR A 86 26.69 0.79 -13.70
C THR A 86 27.80 1.55 -12.95
N TYR A 87 28.14 1.15 -11.73
CA TYR A 87 29.05 1.90 -10.88
C TYR A 87 30.43 1.27 -10.71
N GLY A 88 30.65 0.06 -11.19
CA GLY A 88 31.91 -0.67 -11.04
C GLY A 88 32.26 -1.07 -9.59
N LYS A 89 31.29 -0.98 -8.68
CA LYS A 89 31.41 -1.30 -7.26
C LYS A 89 30.49 -2.46 -6.90
N ARG A 90 30.89 -3.28 -5.92
CA ARG A 90 30.06 -4.37 -5.45
C ARG A 90 29.20 -3.92 -4.27
N VAL A 91 27.92 -4.30 -4.32
CA VAL A 91 26.99 -4.17 -3.20
C VAL A 91 26.51 -5.57 -2.77
N GLU A 92 26.43 -5.79 -1.47
CA GLU A 92 25.81 -6.96 -0.85
C GLU A 92 24.54 -6.47 -0.14
N VAL A 93 23.38 -6.91 -0.58
CA VAL A 93 22.09 -6.53 0.00
C VAL A 93 21.69 -7.56 1.05
N GLU A 94 21.65 -7.12 2.32
CA GLU A 94 21.06 -7.90 3.42
C GLU A 94 19.55 -7.55 3.46
N TYR A 95 18.72 -8.35 2.74
CA TYR A 95 17.28 -8.11 2.65
C TYR A 95 16.54 -8.83 3.76
N SER A 96 15.59 -8.13 4.39
CA SER A 96 14.74 -8.65 5.47
C SER A 96 13.32 -8.06 5.37
N CYS A 97 12.37 -8.63 6.11
CA CYS A 97 10.98 -8.23 6.07
C CYS A 97 10.43 -7.90 7.46
N PHE A 98 9.32 -7.14 7.48
CA PHE A 98 8.51 -6.89 8.65
C PHE A 98 7.03 -7.13 8.33
N GLY A 99 6.26 -7.61 9.33
CA GLY A 99 4.83 -7.89 9.15
C GLY A 99 3.93 -6.68 9.34
N THR A 100 4.31 -5.73 10.20
CA THR A 100 3.55 -4.49 10.46
C THR A 100 4.49 -3.29 10.65
N ASN A 101 4.00 -2.07 10.39
CA ASN A 101 4.77 -0.85 10.67
C ASN A 101 5.15 -0.73 12.17
N GLU A 102 4.30 -1.24 13.04
CA GLU A 102 4.54 -1.29 14.49
C GLU A 102 5.70 -2.23 14.82
N ASP A 103 5.80 -3.37 14.12
CA ASP A 103 6.93 -4.30 14.29
C ASP A 103 8.23 -3.67 13.80
N LEU A 104 8.22 -3.03 12.62
CA LEU A 104 9.37 -2.26 12.14
C LEU A 104 9.79 -1.20 13.17
N TYR A 105 8.84 -0.43 13.69
CA TYR A 105 9.15 0.61 14.67
C TYR A 105 9.70 0.04 15.98
N ASN A 106 9.17 -1.10 16.43
CA ASN A 106 9.67 -1.80 17.61
C ASN A 106 11.09 -2.30 17.38
N GLN A 107 11.40 -2.92 16.23
CA GLN A 107 12.75 -3.35 15.85
C GLN A 107 13.74 -2.18 15.89
N LEU A 108 13.39 -1.04 15.26
CA LEU A 108 14.19 0.18 15.28
C LEU A 108 14.41 0.72 16.70
N THR A 109 13.40 0.62 17.56
CA THR A 109 13.49 1.07 18.97
C THR A 109 14.34 0.14 19.82
N LEU A 110 14.36 -1.16 19.51
CA LEU A 110 15.19 -2.16 20.17
C LEU A 110 16.64 -2.11 19.72
N GLY A 111 16.94 -1.37 18.65
CA GLY A 111 18.30 -1.10 18.20
C GLY A 111 18.71 -1.84 16.93
N ASP A 112 17.75 -2.44 16.21
CA ASP A 112 17.99 -2.97 14.89
C ASP A 112 18.38 -1.86 13.91
N VAL A 113 19.30 -2.14 13.02
CA VAL A 113 19.91 -1.17 12.13
C VAL A 113 19.63 -1.55 10.68
N TYR A 114 18.87 -0.71 10.02
CA TYR A 114 18.61 -0.78 8.57
C TYR A 114 19.14 0.48 7.90
N ASP A 115 19.53 0.37 6.64
CA ASP A 115 19.97 1.49 5.79
C ASP A 115 18.78 2.07 5.05
N LEU A 116 17.93 1.20 4.46
CA LEU A 116 16.75 1.53 3.67
C LEU A 116 15.56 0.71 4.15
N VAL A 117 14.40 1.35 4.35
CA VAL A 117 13.15 0.69 4.73
C VAL A 117 11.99 1.23 3.92
N CYS A 118 10.93 0.42 3.72
CA CYS A 118 9.74 0.78 2.95
C CYS A 118 8.46 0.74 3.81
N PRO A 119 8.26 1.65 4.76
CA PRO A 119 7.04 1.69 5.56
C PRO A 119 5.92 2.48 4.88
N SER A 120 4.71 2.39 5.46
CA SER A 120 3.60 3.25 5.04
C SER A 120 3.79 4.71 5.45
N ASP A 121 3.08 5.59 4.78
CA ASP A 121 3.11 7.05 4.91
C ASP A 121 3.09 7.56 6.36
N TYR A 122 2.20 7.04 7.21
CA TYR A 122 2.13 7.50 8.61
C TYR A 122 3.38 7.14 9.43
N MET A 123 4.06 6.05 9.07
CA MET A 123 5.32 5.69 9.71
C MET A 123 6.45 6.55 9.14
N ILE A 124 6.42 6.88 7.84
CA ILE A 124 7.32 7.87 7.24
C ILE A 124 7.20 9.20 7.99
N MET A 125 5.98 9.71 8.18
CA MET A 125 5.72 10.94 8.94
C MET A 125 6.27 10.87 10.36
N LYS A 126 6.08 9.74 11.04
CA LYS A 126 6.59 9.53 12.40
C LYS A 126 8.12 9.57 12.43
N LEU A 127 8.79 8.89 11.51
CA LEU A 127 10.25 8.88 11.42
C LEU A 127 10.82 10.25 11.02
N MET A 128 10.11 11.02 10.17
CA MET A 128 10.44 12.42 9.87
C MET A 128 10.33 13.31 11.13
N ALA A 129 9.21 13.23 11.85
CA ALA A 129 8.98 14.00 13.07
C ALA A 129 10.05 13.70 14.14
N GLU A 130 10.50 12.46 14.24
CA GLU A 130 11.57 12.02 15.12
C GLU A 130 12.98 12.32 14.57
N LYS A 131 13.07 12.90 13.36
CA LYS A 131 14.34 13.25 12.68
C LYS A 131 15.28 12.06 12.49
N LYS A 132 14.70 10.88 12.24
CA LYS A 132 15.45 9.62 12.04
C LYS A 132 15.90 9.39 10.61
N LEU A 133 15.40 10.17 9.63
CA LEU A 133 15.61 9.97 8.21
C LEU A 133 16.78 10.80 7.67
N VAL A 134 17.48 10.25 6.69
CA VAL A 134 18.46 10.93 5.84
C VAL A 134 17.71 11.47 4.62
N PRO A 135 17.89 12.74 4.23
CA PRO A 135 17.30 13.24 2.98
C PRO A 135 17.94 12.57 1.77
N PHE A 136 17.18 12.39 0.70
CA PHE A 136 17.74 12.04 -0.60
C PHE A 136 18.68 13.15 -1.09
N SER A 137 19.70 12.77 -1.85
CA SER A 137 20.68 13.72 -2.38
C SER A 137 20.10 14.60 -3.50
N GLU A 138 20.76 15.72 -3.80
CA GLU A 138 20.39 16.54 -4.95
C GLU A 138 20.57 15.76 -6.27
N ASP A 139 21.58 14.88 -6.33
CA ASP A 139 21.85 14.04 -7.49
C ASP A 139 20.70 13.03 -7.77
N PHE A 140 19.96 12.58 -6.74
CA PHE A 140 18.80 11.70 -6.91
C PHE A 140 17.65 12.39 -7.67
N TYR A 141 17.53 13.70 -7.57
CA TYR A 141 16.50 14.49 -8.25
C TYR A 141 16.95 15.10 -9.58
N ASP A 142 18.16 14.79 -10.04
CA ASP A 142 18.66 15.24 -11.33
C ASP A 142 17.95 14.48 -12.47
N THR A 143 17.02 15.15 -13.16
CA THR A 143 16.26 14.59 -14.28
C THR A 143 17.09 14.43 -15.57
N ASP A 144 18.27 15.06 -15.64
CA ASP A 144 19.19 14.90 -16.77
C ASP A 144 19.98 13.58 -16.66
N ASN A 145 20.03 12.96 -15.48
CA ASN A 145 20.64 11.66 -15.29
C ASN A 145 19.67 10.54 -15.73
N PRO A 146 20.02 9.73 -16.76
CA PRO A 146 19.15 8.68 -17.28
C PRO A 146 18.87 7.56 -16.28
N ASP A 147 19.73 7.35 -15.28
CA ASP A 147 19.58 6.31 -14.28
C ASP A 147 18.71 6.73 -13.07
N ASN A 148 18.24 7.99 -13.02
CA ASN A 148 17.32 8.48 -12.01
C ASN A 148 15.86 8.18 -12.40
N TYR A 149 15.55 6.89 -12.44
CA TYR A 149 14.25 6.39 -12.90
C TYR A 149 13.08 6.87 -12.03
N TYR A 150 13.28 6.99 -10.72
CA TYR A 150 12.22 7.45 -9.83
C TYR A 150 11.71 8.85 -10.19
N VAL A 151 12.59 9.84 -10.20
CA VAL A 151 12.18 11.24 -10.43
C VAL A 151 11.66 11.49 -11.84
N ARG A 152 12.07 10.67 -12.80
CA ARG A 152 11.65 10.76 -14.21
C ARG A 152 10.36 10.00 -14.49
N GLY A 153 10.05 8.96 -13.69
CA GLY A 153 8.95 8.06 -13.94
C GLY A 153 7.81 8.11 -12.93
N VAL A 154 7.98 8.78 -11.78
CA VAL A 154 6.90 8.90 -10.79
C VAL A 154 5.73 9.71 -11.36
N SER A 155 4.49 9.25 -11.16
CA SER A 155 3.29 9.99 -11.55
C SER A 155 3.29 11.40 -10.95
N ASP A 156 2.93 12.41 -11.77
CA ASP A 156 2.84 13.80 -11.31
C ASP A 156 1.87 13.94 -10.12
N TYR A 157 0.75 13.21 -10.15
CA TYR A 157 -0.21 13.19 -9.04
C TYR A 157 0.43 12.73 -7.72
N ILE A 158 1.23 11.68 -7.78
CA ILE A 158 1.94 11.14 -6.60
C ILE A 158 3.02 12.10 -6.14
N LYS A 159 3.80 12.62 -7.09
CA LYS A 159 4.87 13.58 -6.84
C LYS A 159 4.33 14.83 -6.14
N ASP A 160 3.26 15.42 -6.69
CA ASP A 160 2.61 16.59 -6.09
C ASP A 160 2.12 16.29 -4.67
N THR A 161 1.56 15.09 -4.45
CA THR A 161 1.12 14.66 -3.12
C THR A 161 2.29 14.61 -2.12
N PHE A 162 3.46 14.12 -2.53
CA PHE A 162 4.65 14.07 -1.67
C PHE A 162 5.27 15.45 -1.45
N ASP A 163 5.24 16.32 -2.47
CA ASP A 163 5.77 17.70 -2.39
C ASP A 163 4.90 18.60 -1.49
N GLU A 164 3.58 18.46 -1.56
CA GLU A 164 2.62 19.26 -0.80
C GLU A 164 2.53 18.88 0.69
N ASN A 165 2.87 17.64 1.04
CA ASN A 165 2.79 17.17 2.42
C ASN A 165 4.11 17.43 3.17
N GLU A 166 4.01 18.09 4.32
CA GLU A 166 5.16 18.53 5.12
C GLU A 166 5.09 18.02 6.56
N ILE A 167 6.25 17.72 7.12
CA ILE A 167 6.44 17.48 8.56
C ILE A 167 7.52 18.43 9.10
N GLY A 168 7.12 19.33 9.97
CA GLY A 168 8.05 20.29 10.57
C GLY A 168 8.67 21.28 9.57
N GLY A 169 7.97 21.57 8.47
CA GLY A 169 8.41 22.46 7.40
C GLY A 169 9.33 21.81 6.37
N GLU A 170 9.38 20.49 6.33
CA GLU A 170 10.11 19.68 5.35
C GLU A 170 9.14 18.80 4.58
N SER A 171 9.18 18.81 3.23
CA SER A 171 8.28 17.97 2.41
C SER A 171 8.61 16.48 2.54
N TRP A 172 7.62 15.62 2.27
CA TRP A 172 7.86 14.18 2.25
C TRP A 172 8.85 13.80 1.15
N SER A 173 8.74 14.39 -0.03
CA SER A 173 9.62 14.12 -1.15
C SER A 173 11.10 14.26 -0.82
N LYS A 174 11.44 15.11 0.16
CA LYS A 174 12.83 15.25 0.60
C LYS A 174 13.39 14.00 1.28
N TYR A 175 12.54 13.18 1.88
CA TYR A 175 12.95 12.05 2.72
C TYR A 175 12.39 10.71 2.28
N ALA A 176 11.40 10.70 1.40
CA ALA A 176 10.71 9.50 0.95
C ALA A 176 10.54 9.47 -0.57
N ALA A 177 10.76 8.30 -1.16
CA ALA A 177 10.39 7.98 -2.52
C ALA A 177 9.26 6.96 -2.49
N GLY A 178 8.13 7.23 -3.15
CA GLY A 178 7.01 6.30 -3.20
C GLY A 178 7.38 4.96 -3.83
N TYR A 179 6.65 3.91 -3.46
CA TYR A 179 6.83 2.58 -4.02
C TYR A 179 5.51 2.03 -4.57
N MET A 180 4.55 1.77 -3.68
CA MET A 180 3.20 1.34 -4.03
C MET A 180 2.17 2.29 -3.42
N TRP A 181 0.97 2.35 -4.00
CA TRP A 181 -0.11 3.20 -3.52
C TRP A 181 -1.47 2.58 -3.76
N GLY A 182 -2.50 3.12 -3.12
CA GLY A 182 -3.87 2.73 -3.36
C GLY A 182 -4.86 3.47 -2.47
N VAL A 183 -6.10 3.04 -2.57
CA VAL A 183 -7.21 3.55 -1.75
C VAL A 183 -7.78 2.44 -0.87
N THR A 184 -8.56 2.83 0.13
CA THR A 184 -9.34 1.88 0.92
C THR A 184 -10.80 1.92 0.51
N GLY A 185 -11.48 0.78 0.63
CA GLY A 185 -12.88 0.69 0.24
C GLY A 185 -13.54 -0.56 0.79
N VAL A 186 -14.63 -0.94 0.14
CA VAL A 186 -15.42 -2.11 0.47
C VAL A 186 -15.38 -3.09 -0.69
N LEU A 187 -14.72 -4.23 -0.48
CA LEU A 187 -14.84 -5.38 -1.36
C LEU A 187 -16.15 -6.09 -1.06
N TYR A 188 -16.97 -6.38 -2.05
CA TYR A 188 -18.30 -6.95 -1.83
C TYR A 188 -18.72 -7.94 -2.91
N ASN A 189 -19.70 -8.78 -2.57
CA ASN A 189 -20.35 -9.71 -3.51
C ASN A 189 -21.56 -9.00 -4.15
N PRO A 190 -21.53 -8.69 -5.47
CA PRO A 190 -22.60 -7.96 -6.15
C PRO A 190 -23.92 -8.74 -6.25
N GLU A 191 -23.91 -10.08 -6.08
CA GLU A 191 -25.15 -10.86 -6.00
C GLU A 191 -25.90 -10.68 -4.66
N LYS A 192 -25.23 -10.20 -3.62
CA LYS A 192 -25.76 -10.11 -2.24
C LYS A 192 -25.91 -8.68 -1.75
N MET A 193 -25.12 -7.76 -2.28
CA MET A 193 -25.03 -6.37 -1.88
C MET A 193 -25.00 -5.49 -3.13
N THR A 194 -25.75 -4.40 -3.14
CA THR A 194 -25.69 -3.43 -4.24
C THR A 194 -24.49 -2.49 -4.07
N GLU A 195 -24.03 -1.88 -5.15
CA GLU A 195 -22.96 -0.87 -5.13
C GLU A 195 -23.32 0.30 -4.18
N GLU A 196 -24.58 0.80 -4.19
CA GLU A 196 -25.04 1.84 -3.27
C GLU A 196 -24.91 1.42 -1.79
N GLU A 197 -25.19 0.16 -1.46
CA GLU A 197 -25.02 -0.37 -0.10
C GLU A 197 -23.56 -0.52 0.32
N ALA A 198 -22.67 -0.78 -0.65
CA ALA A 198 -21.23 -0.90 -0.42
C ALA A 198 -20.52 0.45 -0.39
N SER A 199 -21.06 1.47 -1.07
CA SER A 199 -20.46 2.80 -1.22
C SER A 199 -20.62 3.69 0.02
N THR A 200 -20.65 3.11 1.21
CA THR A 200 -20.76 3.85 2.47
C THR A 200 -20.11 3.09 3.63
N TRP A 201 -19.46 3.81 4.54
CA TRP A 201 -18.93 3.20 5.78
C TRP A 201 -20.01 2.66 6.71
N ASP A 202 -21.27 3.09 6.54
CA ASP A 202 -22.41 2.55 7.31
C ASP A 202 -22.74 1.09 6.97
N VAL A 203 -22.15 0.51 5.91
CA VAL A 203 -22.29 -0.92 5.58
C VAL A 203 -21.94 -1.82 6.78
N PHE A 204 -20.98 -1.41 7.62
CA PHE A 204 -20.57 -2.14 8.80
C PHE A 204 -21.53 -2.00 10.00
N LEU A 205 -22.49 -1.08 9.91
CA LEU A 205 -23.56 -0.88 10.89
C LEU A 205 -24.92 -1.43 10.41
N ASN A 206 -25.03 -1.80 9.14
CA ASN A 206 -26.28 -2.22 8.53
C ASN A 206 -26.73 -3.60 9.01
N ASP A 207 -27.85 -3.65 9.74
CA ASP A 207 -28.44 -4.91 10.28
C ASP A 207 -28.78 -5.93 9.18
N LYS A 208 -28.99 -5.53 7.91
CA LYS A 208 -29.21 -6.42 6.76
C LYS A 208 -28.02 -7.38 6.60
N PHE A 209 -26.81 -6.91 6.87
CA PHE A 209 -25.56 -7.64 6.70
C PHE A 209 -24.94 -8.13 8.02
N LYS A 210 -25.74 -8.20 9.07
CA LYS A 210 -25.29 -8.61 10.40
C LYS A 210 -24.60 -9.97 10.38
N ARG A 211 -23.37 -10.01 10.90
CA ARG A 211 -22.48 -11.18 10.91
C ARG A 211 -22.09 -11.68 9.50
N GLN A 212 -22.15 -10.80 8.50
CA GLN A 212 -21.81 -11.12 7.12
C GLN A 212 -20.74 -10.17 6.55
N VAL A 213 -20.24 -9.24 7.33
CA VAL A 213 -19.21 -8.27 6.93
C VAL A 213 -18.04 -8.28 7.90
N THR A 214 -16.84 -7.95 7.43
CA THR A 214 -15.62 -7.84 8.25
C THR A 214 -14.97 -6.47 8.08
N ILE A 215 -14.26 -6.03 9.11
CA ILE A 215 -13.53 -4.75 9.12
C ILE A 215 -12.10 -5.00 9.60
N LYS A 216 -11.16 -4.14 9.21
CA LYS A 216 -9.74 -4.26 9.58
C LYS A 216 -9.52 -4.16 11.09
N ASP A 217 -8.67 -5.04 11.65
CA ASP A 217 -8.23 -5.05 13.04
C ASP A 217 -6.97 -4.20 13.23
N ASN A 218 -7.02 -2.96 12.78
CA ASN A 218 -6.00 -1.97 13.09
C ASN A 218 -6.63 -0.62 13.43
N VAL A 219 -5.92 0.14 14.25
CA VAL A 219 -6.44 1.40 14.83
C VAL A 219 -6.80 2.42 13.75
N ARG A 220 -6.04 2.50 12.66
CA ARG A 220 -6.22 3.56 11.68
C ARG A 220 -7.39 3.30 10.76
N ASP A 221 -7.45 2.11 10.20
CA ASP A 221 -8.49 1.77 9.22
C ASP A 221 -9.86 1.67 9.90
N SER A 222 -9.94 1.01 11.07
CA SER A 222 -11.18 0.94 11.83
C SER A 222 -11.65 2.32 12.30
N TYR A 223 -10.72 3.16 12.81
CA TYR A 223 -11.02 4.52 13.23
C TYR A 223 -11.51 5.36 12.04
N PHE A 224 -10.83 5.23 10.89
CA PHE A 224 -11.18 5.96 9.67
C PHE A 224 -12.61 5.63 9.21
N ALA A 225 -12.97 4.34 9.11
CA ALA A 225 -14.31 3.92 8.73
C ALA A 225 -15.38 4.42 9.72
N ALA A 226 -15.12 4.27 11.03
CA ALA A 226 -16.05 4.72 12.06
C ALA A 226 -16.18 6.25 12.12
N LEU A 227 -15.10 6.99 11.86
CA LEU A 227 -15.12 8.45 11.76
C LEU A 227 -15.90 8.89 10.50
N GLY A 228 -15.73 8.19 9.38
CA GLY A 228 -16.52 8.41 8.16
C GLY A 228 -18.02 8.26 8.41
N SER A 229 -18.43 7.16 9.09
CA SER A 229 -19.82 6.98 9.54
C SER A 229 -20.28 8.10 10.50
N TYR A 230 -19.46 8.43 11.50
CA TYR A 230 -19.81 9.47 12.48
C TYR A 230 -19.98 10.86 11.86
N ARG A 231 -19.15 11.19 10.88
CA ARG A 231 -19.17 12.49 10.17
C ARG A 231 -19.94 12.46 8.85
N LYS A 232 -20.68 11.40 8.56
CA LYS A 232 -21.37 11.19 7.27
C LYS A 232 -22.19 12.40 6.83
N ASP A 233 -23.07 12.92 7.68
CA ASP A 233 -23.93 14.04 7.34
C ASP A 233 -23.14 15.30 6.94
N GLU A 234 -22.00 15.54 7.62
CA GLU A 234 -21.11 16.66 7.31
C GLU A 234 -20.34 16.40 6.01
N LEU A 235 -19.82 15.19 5.81
CA LEU A 235 -19.05 14.81 4.62
C LEU A 235 -19.90 14.76 3.35
N MET A 236 -21.20 14.46 3.49
CA MET A 236 -22.16 14.43 2.38
C MET A 236 -22.81 15.77 2.10
N ASP A 237 -22.56 16.81 2.89
CA ASP A 237 -23.13 18.14 2.69
C ASP A 237 -22.60 18.80 1.41
N GLU A 238 -23.49 19.14 0.49
CA GLU A 238 -23.15 19.78 -0.80
C GLU A 238 -22.38 21.09 -0.62
N SER A 239 -22.62 21.83 0.48
CA SER A 239 -21.93 23.10 0.73
C SER A 239 -20.47 22.88 1.10
N LEU A 240 -20.16 21.75 1.75
CA LEU A 240 -18.79 21.33 2.01
C LEU A 240 -18.12 20.87 0.69
N ARG A 241 -18.79 19.99 -0.06
CA ARG A 241 -18.24 19.40 -1.28
C ARG A 241 -17.95 20.41 -2.38
N ASN A 242 -18.75 21.48 -2.45
CA ASN A 242 -18.56 22.58 -3.40
C ASN A 242 -17.71 23.73 -2.86
N ALA A 243 -17.16 23.62 -1.64
CA ALA A 243 -16.35 24.68 -1.06
C ALA A 243 -14.95 24.75 -1.72
N PRO A 244 -14.42 25.96 -1.97
CA PRO A 244 -13.07 26.09 -2.57
C PRO A 244 -11.95 25.46 -1.69
N ASP A 245 -12.20 25.33 -0.39
CA ASP A 245 -11.31 24.76 0.63
C ASP A 245 -11.72 23.32 1.03
N TYR A 246 -12.45 22.63 0.15
CA TYR A 246 -12.97 21.28 0.42
C TYR A 246 -11.90 20.31 0.90
N GLN A 247 -10.76 20.25 0.20
CA GLN A 247 -9.69 19.33 0.54
C GLN A 247 -9.13 19.61 1.93
N GLU A 248 -8.87 20.88 2.28
CA GLU A 248 -8.38 21.26 3.60
C GLU A 248 -9.39 20.88 4.70
N ARG A 249 -10.68 21.15 4.48
CA ARG A 249 -11.74 20.80 5.43
C ARG A 249 -11.92 19.29 5.56
N LEU A 250 -11.90 18.55 4.45
CA LEU A 250 -11.94 17.08 4.46
C LEU A 250 -10.80 16.52 5.31
N MET A 251 -9.60 17.07 5.13
CA MET A 251 -8.42 16.69 5.91
C MET A 251 -8.61 16.96 7.41
N GLN A 252 -9.16 18.11 7.77
CA GLN A 252 -9.43 18.46 9.18
C GLN A 252 -10.46 17.50 9.80
N ILE A 253 -11.56 17.21 9.06
CA ILE A 253 -12.62 16.32 9.54
C ILE A 253 -12.07 14.90 9.74
N MET A 254 -11.40 14.34 8.72
CA MET A 254 -10.96 12.95 8.74
C MET A 254 -9.68 12.69 9.55
N ASN A 255 -9.04 13.76 10.06
CA ASN A 255 -7.93 13.67 11.02
C ASN A 255 -8.33 14.12 12.44
N ASP A 256 -9.62 14.34 12.68
CA ASP A 256 -10.11 14.76 13.99
C ASP A 256 -9.89 13.66 15.03
N VAL A 257 -9.11 13.99 16.06
CA VAL A 257 -8.76 13.12 17.20
C VAL A 257 -9.03 13.84 18.52
N ASP A 258 -9.93 14.82 18.51
CA ASP A 258 -10.37 15.46 19.73
C ASP A 258 -11.09 14.47 20.65
N SER A 259 -11.07 14.74 21.95
CA SER A 259 -11.59 13.80 22.97
C SER A 259 -13.06 13.44 22.75
N ASP A 260 -13.86 14.40 22.34
CA ASP A 260 -15.30 14.19 22.10
C ASP A 260 -15.51 13.36 20.82
N THR A 261 -14.72 13.60 19.77
CA THR A 261 -14.76 12.80 18.56
C THR A 261 -14.30 11.37 18.81
N ILE A 262 -13.22 11.17 19.58
CA ILE A 262 -12.74 9.83 19.97
C ILE A 262 -13.83 9.06 20.73
N GLU A 263 -14.56 9.71 21.66
CA GLU A 263 -15.63 9.07 22.43
C GLU A 263 -16.79 8.64 21.52
N ASN A 264 -17.23 9.49 20.59
CA ASN A 264 -18.29 9.17 19.63
C ASN A 264 -17.87 8.07 18.65
N VAL A 265 -16.63 8.11 18.15
CA VAL A 265 -16.08 7.07 17.27
C VAL A 265 -15.93 5.73 18.01
N GLU A 266 -15.58 5.74 19.31
CA GLU A 266 -15.57 4.53 20.14
C GLU A 266 -16.97 3.89 20.22
N ASP A 267 -18.03 4.69 20.37
CA ASP A 267 -19.41 4.19 20.39
C ASP A 267 -19.80 3.57 19.03
N ILE A 268 -19.46 4.22 17.92
CA ILE A 268 -19.66 3.66 16.56
C ILE A 268 -18.91 2.32 16.37
N LEU A 269 -17.65 2.24 16.81
CA LEU A 269 -16.87 1.01 16.73
C LEU A 269 -17.46 -0.12 17.60
N GLN A 270 -18.08 0.20 18.74
CA GLN A 270 -18.80 -0.79 19.56
C GLN A 270 -20.06 -1.29 18.84
N ASP A 271 -20.79 -0.41 18.15
CA ASP A 271 -21.94 -0.80 17.35
C ASP A 271 -21.51 -1.66 16.14
N MET A 272 -20.45 -1.26 15.44
CA MET A 272 -19.83 -2.06 14.37
C MET A 272 -19.43 -3.45 14.88
N GLN A 273 -18.78 -3.55 16.06
CA GLN A 273 -18.42 -4.83 16.67
C GLN A 273 -19.66 -5.71 16.96
N GLY A 274 -20.77 -5.08 17.32
CA GLY A 274 -22.06 -5.76 17.50
C GLY A 274 -22.63 -6.33 16.20
N ASN A 275 -22.26 -5.76 15.05
CA ASN A 275 -22.80 -6.09 13.74
C ASN A 275 -21.87 -6.96 12.90
N VAL A 276 -20.57 -6.67 12.82
CA VAL A 276 -19.63 -7.39 11.94
C VAL A 276 -19.44 -8.87 12.36
N TYR A 277 -19.01 -9.69 11.42
CA TYR A 277 -18.61 -11.08 11.68
C TYR A 277 -17.33 -11.09 12.54
N SER A 278 -16.31 -10.35 12.15
CA SER A 278 -15.06 -10.19 12.90
C SER A 278 -14.32 -8.92 12.51
N PHE A 279 -13.44 -8.49 13.40
CA PHE A 279 -12.27 -7.68 13.03
C PHE A 279 -11.17 -8.62 12.54
N GLU A 280 -10.47 -8.27 11.47
CA GLU A 280 -9.47 -9.12 10.83
C GLU A 280 -8.33 -8.29 10.22
N THR A 281 -7.18 -8.89 9.97
CA THR A 281 -6.04 -8.24 9.30
C THR A 281 -5.87 -8.77 7.87
N ASP A 282 -5.70 -10.09 7.71
CA ASP A 282 -5.41 -10.74 6.42
C ASP A 282 -6.46 -11.77 6.00
N SER A 283 -7.23 -12.31 6.94
CA SER A 283 -8.23 -13.35 6.66
C SER A 283 -9.39 -12.88 5.80
N GLY A 284 -9.60 -11.58 5.66
CA GLY A 284 -10.70 -10.99 4.91
C GLY A 284 -10.72 -11.41 3.44
N LYS A 285 -9.56 -11.49 2.79
CA LYS A 285 -9.44 -12.00 1.41
C LYS A 285 -10.02 -13.40 1.27
N ALA A 286 -9.53 -14.33 2.07
CA ALA A 286 -9.99 -15.72 2.04
C ALA A 286 -11.47 -15.85 2.46
N ASP A 287 -11.94 -15.04 3.40
CA ASP A 287 -13.34 -15.02 3.83
C ASP A 287 -14.27 -14.52 2.71
N MET A 288 -13.82 -13.57 1.88
CA MET A 288 -14.54 -13.09 0.69
C MET A 288 -14.53 -14.13 -0.43
N ILE A 289 -13.35 -14.65 -0.81
CA ILE A 289 -13.18 -15.65 -1.88
C ILE A 289 -14.01 -16.91 -1.59
N SER A 290 -14.07 -17.35 -0.33
CA SER A 290 -14.88 -18.53 0.07
C SER A 290 -16.37 -18.23 0.20
N GLY A 291 -16.81 -16.99 0.03
CA GLY A 291 -18.21 -16.59 0.23
C GLY A 291 -18.69 -16.66 1.69
N LYS A 292 -17.79 -16.71 2.66
CA LYS A 292 -18.10 -16.76 4.09
C LYS A 292 -18.67 -15.44 4.60
N VAL A 293 -18.23 -14.33 4.04
CA VAL A 293 -18.77 -13.00 4.26
C VAL A 293 -19.18 -12.37 2.92
N VAL A 294 -20.04 -11.36 2.95
CA VAL A 294 -20.57 -10.71 1.75
C VAL A 294 -19.86 -9.40 1.42
N ALA A 295 -19.19 -8.81 2.39
CA ALA A 295 -18.32 -7.65 2.17
C ALA A 295 -17.26 -7.52 3.26
N ASN A 296 -16.16 -6.85 2.92
CA ASN A 296 -15.15 -6.48 3.90
C ASN A 296 -14.53 -5.11 3.58
N TYR A 297 -14.03 -4.45 4.63
CA TYR A 297 -13.12 -3.32 4.47
C TYR A 297 -11.82 -3.84 3.86
N GLN A 298 -11.37 -3.27 2.73
CA GLN A 298 -10.18 -3.75 2.05
C GLN A 298 -9.33 -2.63 1.48
N TRP A 299 -8.03 -2.89 1.38
CA TRP A 299 -7.10 -2.12 0.56
C TRP A 299 -7.27 -2.51 -0.91
N SER A 300 -7.16 -1.54 -1.81
CA SER A 300 -7.47 -1.76 -3.22
C SER A 300 -6.62 -2.86 -3.89
N GLY A 301 -5.34 -2.98 -3.53
CA GLY A 301 -4.49 -4.06 -4.07
C GLY A 301 -4.95 -5.46 -3.64
N ASP A 302 -5.26 -5.64 -2.34
CA ASP A 302 -5.84 -6.88 -1.83
C ASP A 302 -7.23 -7.18 -2.43
N ALA A 303 -7.99 -6.13 -2.77
CA ALA A 303 -9.28 -6.29 -3.43
C ALA A 303 -9.09 -6.87 -4.85
N VAL A 304 -8.12 -6.36 -5.61
CA VAL A 304 -7.80 -6.90 -6.95
C VAL A 304 -7.40 -8.36 -6.85
N TYR A 305 -6.48 -8.71 -5.93
CA TYR A 305 -6.10 -10.10 -5.70
C TYR A 305 -7.31 -11.00 -5.40
N ALA A 306 -8.23 -10.55 -4.52
CA ALA A 306 -9.40 -11.34 -4.17
C ALA A 306 -10.41 -11.45 -5.33
N MET A 307 -10.55 -10.42 -6.17
CA MET A 307 -11.34 -10.46 -7.40
C MET A 307 -10.79 -11.47 -8.41
N ASP A 308 -9.47 -11.44 -8.65
CA ASP A 308 -8.79 -12.38 -9.54
C ASP A 308 -8.99 -13.83 -9.09
N GLN A 309 -8.80 -14.09 -7.78
CA GLN A 309 -8.97 -15.43 -7.22
C GLN A 309 -10.41 -15.94 -7.26
N ALA A 310 -11.38 -15.07 -7.02
CA ALA A 310 -12.79 -15.44 -7.05
C ALA A 310 -13.26 -15.75 -8.48
N GLU A 311 -12.74 -15.03 -9.47
CA GLU A 311 -13.08 -15.22 -10.88
C GLU A 311 -12.65 -16.61 -11.41
N GLU A 312 -11.60 -17.21 -10.85
CA GLU A 312 -11.18 -18.57 -11.20
C GLU A 312 -12.26 -19.63 -10.91
N ASP A 313 -13.06 -19.37 -9.88
CA ASP A 313 -14.17 -20.23 -9.44
C ASP A 313 -15.53 -19.80 -10.05
N ASP A 314 -15.53 -18.95 -11.09
CA ASP A 314 -16.72 -18.30 -11.68
C ASP A 314 -17.53 -17.51 -10.63
N PHE A 315 -16.87 -16.97 -9.60
CA PHE A 315 -17.45 -16.17 -8.54
C PHE A 315 -16.93 -14.73 -8.63
N TYR A 316 -17.83 -13.76 -8.74
CA TYR A 316 -17.46 -12.37 -8.98
C TYR A 316 -17.57 -11.55 -7.71
N LEU A 317 -16.52 -10.78 -7.46
CA LEU A 317 -16.45 -9.76 -6.43
C LEU A 317 -16.31 -8.39 -7.05
N ASP A 318 -16.60 -7.37 -6.27
CA ASP A 318 -16.59 -5.99 -6.72
C ASP A 318 -16.04 -5.07 -5.63
N PHE A 319 -15.54 -3.91 -6.03
CA PHE A 319 -14.93 -2.96 -5.12
C PHE A 319 -15.61 -1.60 -5.21
N ALA A 320 -16.10 -1.10 -4.09
CA ALA A 320 -16.72 0.22 -3.97
C ALA A 320 -15.89 1.13 -3.06
N VAL A 321 -15.81 2.40 -3.44
CA VAL A 321 -15.19 3.44 -2.61
C VAL A 321 -16.30 4.24 -1.92
N PRO A 322 -16.31 4.26 -0.56
CA PRO A 322 -17.34 5.00 0.17
C PRO A 322 -17.41 6.48 -0.19
N GLU A 323 -18.63 6.97 -0.39
CA GLU A 323 -18.87 8.34 -0.84
C GLU A 323 -18.49 9.40 0.19
N GLU A 324 -18.49 9.05 1.46
CA GLU A 324 -18.10 9.97 2.54
C GLU A 324 -16.65 10.41 2.40
N SER A 325 -15.76 9.45 2.22
CA SER A 325 -14.32 9.66 1.98
C SER A 325 -13.61 8.32 1.86
N THR A 326 -12.42 8.31 1.29
CA THR A 326 -11.51 7.17 1.37
C THR A 326 -10.11 7.61 1.81
N ASN A 327 -9.35 6.67 2.35
CA ASN A 327 -7.95 6.90 2.68
C ASN A 327 -7.09 6.59 1.46
N LEU A 328 -6.33 7.60 1.01
CA LEU A 328 -5.24 7.43 0.07
C LEU A 328 -4.00 7.06 0.88
N TRP A 329 -3.42 5.90 0.61
CA TRP A 329 -2.25 5.41 1.31
C TRP A 329 -1.07 5.22 0.36
N PHE A 330 0.13 5.33 0.92
CA PHE A 330 1.39 5.12 0.23
C PHE A 330 2.32 4.28 1.09
N ASP A 331 3.07 3.39 0.43
CA ASP A 331 4.30 2.83 0.95
C ASP A 331 5.47 3.46 0.21
N GLY A 332 6.56 3.73 0.91
CA GLY A 332 7.68 4.44 0.30
C GLY A 332 9.02 4.17 0.96
N TRP A 333 10.05 4.24 0.16
CA TRP A 333 11.42 4.03 0.56
C TRP A 333 11.97 5.23 1.33
N VAL A 334 12.54 4.98 2.51
CA VAL A 334 13.19 5.99 3.33
C VAL A 334 14.54 5.49 3.86
N MET A 335 15.52 6.37 3.89
CA MET A 335 16.87 6.08 4.40
C MET A 335 16.99 6.42 5.88
N LEU A 336 17.49 5.49 6.69
CA LEU A 336 17.61 5.66 8.14
C LEU A 336 19.01 6.17 8.55
N LYS A 337 19.03 7.18 9.43
CA LYS A 337 20.29 7.71 9.99
C LYS A 337 21.08 6.68 10.78
N SER A 338 20.42 5.69 11.37
CA SER A 338 21.07 4.62 12.13
C SER A 338 21.92 3.71 11.28
N GLY A 339 21.55 3.51 10.00
CA GLY A 339 22.26 2.67 9.05
C GLY A 339 23.17 3.48 8.14
N ILE A 340 22.62 4.43 7.38
CA ILE A 340 23.36 5.26 6.43
C ILE A 340 24.40 6.13 7.14
N GLY A 341 24.02 6.76 8.27
CA GLY A 341 24.94 7.65 8.98
C GLY A 341 25.40 8.83 8.11
N GLN A 342 26.71 8.87 7.85
CA GLN A 342 27.38 9.82 6.96
C GLN A 342 28.15 9.10 5.85
N ASP A 343 27.83 7.86 5.57
CA ASP A 343 28.46 7.03 4.55
C ASP A 343 27.85 7.35 3.18
N ALA A 344 28.55 8.14 2.40
CA ALA A 344 28.10 8.58 1.09
C ALA A 344 28.00 7.43 0.06
N GLU A 345 28.84 6.38 0.20
CA GLU A 345 28.76 5.23 -0.70
C GLU A 345 27.52 4.38 -0.41
N LYS A 346 27.18 4.22 0.87
CA LYS A 346 25.94 3.59 1.28
C LYS A 346 24.70 4.37 0.85
N GLN A 347 24.72 5.70 1.01
CA GLN A 347 23.64 6.57 0.54
C GLN A 347 23.44 6.40 -0.96
N GLN A 348 24.50 6.46 -1.76
CA GLN A 348 24.44 6.23 -3.19
C GLN A 348 23.87 4.85 -3.53
N ALA A 349 24.27 3.80 -2.82
CA ALA A 349 23.74 2.46 -3.05
C ALA A 349 22.24 2.34 -2.71
N ALA A 350 21.79 2.99 -1.63
CA ALA A 350 20.38 3.04 -1.27
C ALA A 350 19.54 3.81 -2.30
N GLU A 351 20.01 4.97 -2.75
CA GLU A 351 19.37 5.77 -3.80
C GLU A 351 19.33 5.02 -5.14
N ALA A 352 20.41 4.31 -5.48
CA ALA A 352 20.47 3.46 -6.66
C ALA A 352 19.49 2.28 -6.58
N PHE A 353 19.29 1.68 -5.38
CA PHE A 353 18.28 0.64 -5.19
C PHE A 353 16.86 1.18 -5.44
N VAL A 354 16.53 2.35 -4.92
CA VAL A 354 15.24 3.01 -5.17
C VAL A 354 15.04 3.29 -6.65
N ASN A 355 16.06 3.82 -7.34
CA ASN A 355 15.99 4.05 -8.78
C ASN A 355 15.83 2.74 -9.55
N PHE A 356 16.55 1.68 -9.19
CA PHE A 356 16.46 0.39 -9.86
C PHE A 356 15.05 -0.22 -9.77
N VAL A 357 14.43 -0.25 -8.59
CA VAL A 357 13.06 -0.78 -8.43
C VAL A 357 11.99 0.13 -9.05
N SER A 358 12.35 1.39 -9.35
CA SER A 358 11.50 2.38 -10.02
C SER A 358 11.69 2.43 -11.54
N ARG A 359 12.63 1.64 -12.10
CA ARG A 359 12.75 1.49 -13.55
C ARG A 359 11.45 0.90 -14.09
N PRO A 360 10.86 1.45 -15.17
CA PRO A 360 9.51 1.06 -15.61
C PRO A 360 9.28 -0.44 -15.76
N ASP A 361 10.24 -1.18 -16.33
CA ASP A 361 10.18 -2.63 -16.45
C ASP A 361 10.19 -3.35 -15.08
N ASN A 362 11.01 -2.88 -14.14
CA ASN A 362 11.06 -3.41 -12.77
C ASN A 362 9.82 -3.03 -11.95
N ALA A 363 9.27 -1.84 -12.18
CA ALA A 363 8.00 -1.43 -11.59
C ALA A 363 6.86 -2.36 -12.04
N VAL A 364 6.77 -2.63 -13.35
CA VAL A 364 5.81 -3.59 -13.92
C VAL A 364 6.01 -5.00 -13.35
N ARG A 365 7.25 -5.47 -13.29
CA ARG A 365 7.60 -6.77 -12.73
C ARG A 365 7.14 -6.90 -11.27
N ASN A 366 7.36 -5.88 -10.44
CA ASN A 366 6.86 -5.83 -9.07
C ASN A 366 5.33 -5.74 -9.01
N MET A 367 4.68 -4.94 -9.86
CA MET A 367 3.22 -4.85 -9.94
C MET A 367 2.59 -6.21 -10.27
N TYR A 368 3.16 -6.93 -11.24
CA TYR A 368 2.70 -8.25 -11.63
C TYR A 368 2.83 -9.26 -10.48
N TYR A 369 3.98 -9.26 -9.80
CA TYR A 369 4.26 -10.18 -8.69
C TYR A 369 3.42 -9.87 -7.45
N ILE A 370 3.35 -8.59 -7.04
CA ILE A 370 2.70 -8.16 -5.79
C ILE A 370 1.18 -8.01 -5.95
N GLY A 371 0.71 -7.59 -7.14
CA GLY A 371 -0.68 -7.26 -7.41
C GLY A 371 -1.08 -5.83 -7.03
N TYR A 372 -0.16 -5.01 -6.49
CA TYR A 372 -0.40 -3.61 -6.13
C TYR A 372 0.03 -2.65 -7.22
N THR A 373 -0.46 -1.41 -7.15
CA THR A 373 -0.16 -0.36 -8.11
C THR A 373 1.11 0.39 -7.73
N SER A 374 2.09 0.43 -8.64
CA SER A 374 3.29 1.24 -8.47
C SER A 374 2.96 2.73 -8.56
N VAL A 375 3.78 3.55 -7.88
CA VAL A 375 3.76 5.02 -8.05
C VAL A 375 4.34 5.47 -9.39
N ILE A 376 4.95 4.56 -10.15
CA ILE A 376 5.62 4.87 -11.41
C ILE A 376 4.61 4.81 -12.55
N SER A 377 4.43 5.94 -13.24
CA SER A 377 3.69 6.03 -14.51
C SER A 377 4.58 5.81 -15.72
N GLY A 378 5.90 5.99 -15.55
CA GLY A 378 6.91 5.87 -16.61
C GLY A 378 7.41 7.20 -17.16
N GLY A 379 6.66 8.29 -17.02
CA GLY A 379 7.02 9.59 -17.63
C GLY A 379 6.99 9.51 -19.16
N ASP A 380 8.16 9.65 -19.81
CA ASP A 380 8.29 9.51 -21.27
C ASP A 380 8.42 8.03 -21.74
N ASP A 381 8.32 7.07 -20.84
CA ASP A 381 8.43 5.63 -21.10
C ASP A 381 7.07 4.94 -20.94
N ASP A 382 6.52 4.45 -22.03
CA ASP A 382 5.15 3.87 -22.07
C ASP A 382 5.05 2.45 -21.49
N THR A 383 6.12 1.88 -20.93
CA THR A 383 6.14 0.48 -20.46
C THR A 383 5.05 0.18 -19.43
N VAL A 384 4.79 1.09 -18.48
CA VAL A 384 3.74 0.89 -17.47
C VAL A 384 2.35 0.97 -18.10
N TYR A 385 2.12 1.89 -19.02
CA TYR A 385 0.84 2.00 -19.73
C TYR A 385 0.59 0.80 -20.66
N ASP A 386 1.63 0.35 -21.39
CA ASP A 386 1.54 -0.83 -22.24
C ASP A 386 1.31 -2.12 -21.43
N TYR A 387 1.84 -2.19 -20.19
CA TYR A 387 1.47 -3.26 -19.26
C TYR A 387 -0.01 -3.22 -18.90
N LEU A 388 -0.59 -2.03 -18.65
CA LEU A 388 -2.03 -1.92 -18.39
C LEU A 388 -2.83 -2.40 -19.60
N LYS A 389 -2.48 -2.00 -20.82
CA LYS A 389 -3.12 -2.48 -22.03
C LYS A 389 -2.98 -4.01 -22.15
N TRP A 390 -1.77 -4.52 -21.99
CA TRP A 390 -1.53 -5.96 -22.00
C TRP A 390 -2.42 -6.74 -21.02
N ASN A 391 -2.69 -6.16 -19.85
CA ASN A 391 -3.45 -6.79 -18.77
C ASN A 391 -4.97 -6.61 -18.90
N TYR A 392 -5.44 -5.46 -19.39
CA TYR A 392 -6.84 -5.05 -19.29
C TYR A 392 -7.52 -4.70 -20.63
N GLU A 393 -6.79 -4.44 -21.70
CA GLU A 393 -7.38 -4.03 -22.96
C GLU A 393 -8.20 -5.16 -23.61
N ALA A 394 -9.34 -4.80 -24.20
CA ALA A 394 -10.20 -5.71 -24.93
C ALA A 394 -9.52 -6.23 -26.19
N GLU A 395 -9.78 -7.49 -26.55
CA GLU A 395 -9.35 -8.03 -27.83
C GLU A 395 -10.23 -7.50 -28.97
N ASP A 396 -9.70 -7.45 -30.20
CA ASP A 396 -10.39 -6.88 -31.39
C ASP A 396 -11.78 -7.47 -31.68
N ASP A 397 -12.07 -8.69 -31.21
CA ASP A 397 -13.32 -9.42 -31.43
C ASP A 397 -14.24 -9.45 -30.19
N GLU A 398 -13.92 -8.71 -29.13
CA GLU A 398 -14.74 -8.58 -27.93
C GLU A 398 -15.97 -7.70 -28.22
N GLU A 399 -17.19 -8.25 -28.01
CA GLU A 399 -18.44 -7.54 -28.30
C GLU A 399 -18.92 -6.65 -27.15
N ASP A 400 -18.66 -7.07 -25.88
CA ASP A 400 -19.11 -6.36 -24.68
C ASP A 400 -17.94 -5.59 -24.04
N THR A 401 -17.72 -4.35 -24.52
CA THR A 401 -16.63 -3.50 -24.06
C THR A 401 -17.12 -2.18 -23.48
N THR A 402 -16.31 -1.56 -22.63
CA THR A 402 -16.55 -0.23 -22.08
C THR A 402 -15.25 0.59 -22.09
N GLU A 403 -15.40 1.91 -22.10
CA GLU A 403 -14.27 2.83 -22.00
C GLU A 403 -13.93 3.09 -20.52
N TYR A 404 -12.63 3.13 -20.19
CA TYR A 404 -12.15 3.46 -18.86
C TYR A 404 -10.99 4.45 -18.92
N PRO A 405 -11.08 5.64 -18.27
CA PRO A 405 -10.02 6.61 -18.24
C PRO A 405 -8.99 6.27 -17.16
N VAL A 406 -7.70 6.31 -17.51
CA VAL A 406 -6.57 6.21 -16.57
C VAL A 406 -5.67 7.45 -16.60
N GLY A 407 -6.07 8.45 -17.36
CA GLY A 407 -5.27 9.65 -17.66
C GLY A 407 -4.87 10.44 -16.44
N PHE A 408 -5.69 10.47 -15.39
CA PHE A 408 -5.35 11.22 -14.18
C PHE A 408 -4.03 10.74 -13.53
N PHE A 409 -3.80 9.43 -13.52
CA PHE A 409 -2.55 8.88 -13.01
C PHE A 409 -1.36 9.14 -13.95
N PHE A 410 -1.56 9.00 -15.27
CA PHE A 410 -0.47 9.07 -16.24
C PHE A 410 -0.11 10.51 -16.64
N CYS A 411 -1.09 11.40 -16.76
CA CYS A 411 -0.89 12.78 -17.23
C CYS A 411 -1.68 13.85 -16.47
N GLY A 412 -2.37 13.48 -15.37
CA GLY A 412 -3.14 14.42 -14.55
C GLY A 412 -4.52 14.79 -15.08
N ASP A 413 -5.01 14.15 -16.17
CA ASP A 413 -6.28 14.49 -16.84
C ASP A 413 -6.97 13.24 -17.41
N ASP A 414 -8.10 12.84 -16.80
CA ASP A 414 -8.94 11.74 -17.29
C ASP A 414 -9.65 12.02 -18.61
N SER A 415 -9.65 13.26 -19.09
CA SER A 415 -10.24 13.61 -20.39
C SER A 415 -9.29 13.44 -21.57
N ASN A 416 -8.02 13.05 -21.32
CA ASN A 416 -7.05 12.81 -22.36
C ASN A 416 -7.36 11.48 -23.08
N GLU A 417 -7.73 11.58 -24.37
CA GLU A 417 -8.13 10.46 -25.21
C GLU A 417 -7.03 9.40 -25.40
N ASP A 418 -5.73 9.78 -25.25
CA ASP A 418 -4.60 8.85 -25.37
C ASP A 418 -4.53 7.85 -24.18
N TYR A 419 -5.21 8.16 -23.08
CA TYR A 419 -5.27 7.33 -21.87
C TYR A 419 -6.70 6.83 -21.54
N ILE A 420 -7.56 6.73 -22.55
CA ILE A 420 -8.85 6.05 -22.44
C ILE A 420 -8.69 4.64 -23.00
N MET A 421 -8.83 3.64 -22.13
CA MET A 421 -8.70 2.25 -22.49
C MET A 421 -10.08 1.66 -22.83
N THR A 422 -10.16 0.87 -23.89
CA THR A 422 -11.32 0.00 -24.14
C THR A 422 -11.09 -1.31 -23.44
N VAL A 423 -11.92 -1.64 -22.46
CA VAL A 423 -11.78 -2.83 -21.63
C VAL A 423 -12.99 -3.76 -21.80
N PRO A 424 -12.82 -5.09 -21.76
CA PRO A 424 -13.93 -6.02 -21.83
C PRO A 424 -14.65 -6.01 -20.48
N GLU A 425 -15.91 -6.29 -20.52
CA GLU A 425 -16.81 -6.54 -19.40
C GLU A 425 -16.72 -5.61 -18.18
N GLU A 426 -17.78 -5.56 -17.42
CA GLU A 426 -17.88 -4.77 -16.20
C GLU A 426 -16.90 -5.21 -15.11
N GLN A 427 -16.57 -6.51 -15.02
CA GLN A 427 -15.62 -7.06 -14.06
C GLN A 427 -14.19 -6.53 -14.26
N THR A 428 -13.67 -6.55 -15.48
CA THR A 428 -12.34 -6.01 -15.79
C THR A 428 -12.27 -4.52 -15.49
N ARG A 429 -13.31 -3.77 -15.83
CA ARG A 429 -13.43 -2.35 -15.46
C ARG A 429 -13.35 -2.14 -13.95
N ARG A 430 -13.94 -3.02 -13.15
CA ARG A 430 -13.94 -2.92 -11.68
C ARG A 430 -12.58 -3.24 -11.06
N GLN A 431 -11.85 -4.22 -11.60
CA GLN A 431 -10.46 -4.48 -11.21
C GLN A 431 -9.57 -3.27 -11.53
N LEU A 432 -9.70 -2.72 -12.75
CA LEU A 432 -8.99 -1.53 -13.16
C LEU A 432 -9.34 -0.32 -12.28
N PHE A 433 -10.63 -0.16 -11.92
CA PHE A 433 -11.06 0.88 -10.97
C PHE A 433 -10.41 0.74 -9.59
N ALA A 434 -10.24 -0.47 -9.08
CA ALA A 434 -9.57 -0.67 -7.80
C ALA A 434 -8.08 -0.30 -7.85
N GLN A 435 -7.40 -0.55 -8.99
CA GLN A 435 -5.98 -0.20 -9.17
C GLN A 435 -5.77 1.28 -9.52
N TYR A 436 -6.61 1.83 -10.40
CA TYR A 436 -6.51 3.19 -10.91
C TYR A 436 -7.87 3.90 -10.76
N PRO A 437 -8.23 4.32 -9.54
CA PRO A 437 -9.46 5.07 -9.34
C PRO A 437 -9.49 6.35 -10.18
N THR A 438 -10.66 6.72 -10.70
CA THR A 438 -10.84 7.91 -11.52
C THR A 438 -10.51 9.19 -10.76
N GLN A 439 -10.23 10.26 -11.49
CA GLN A 439 -9.99 11.60 -10.94
C GLN A 439 -11.08 12.01 -9.94
N GLU A 440 -12.35 11.74 -10.25
CA GLU A 440 -13.47 12.07 -9.35
C GLU A 440 -13.33 11.41 -7.98
N VAL A 441 -12.97 10.13 -7.94
CA VAL A 441 -12.73 9.39 -6.69
C VAL A 441 -11.52 9.95 -5.97
N LEU A 442 -10.40 10.15 -6.67
CA LEU A 442 -9.17 10.65 -6.08
C LEU A 442 -9.30 12.07 -5.51
N GLN A 443 -10.17 12.91 -6.07
CA GLN A 443 -10.51 14.22 -5.51
C GLN A 443 -11.28 14.15 -4.19
N ARG A 444 -11.97 13.03 -3.91
CA ARG A 444 -12.64 12.77 -2.63
C ARG A 444 -11.74 12.07 -1.61
N THR A 445 -10.51 11.71 -1.98
CA THR A 445 -9.60 11.02 -1.07
C THR A 445 -9.04 11.99 -0.03
N LYS A 446 -8.87 11.47 1.18
CA LYS A 446 -8.11 12.14 2.21
C LYS A 446 -6.63 12.09 1.84
N ARG A 447 -6.01 13.25 1.60
CA ARG A 447 -4.55 13.37 1.66
C ARG A 447 -4.15 13.51 3.14
N ARG A 448 -3.19 12.72 3.62
CA ARG A 448 -2.71 12.89 5.00
C ARG A 448 -1.95 14.20 5.12
N SER A 449 -2.40 15.08 6.03
CA SER A 449 -1.73 16.35 6.26
C SER A 449 -0.56 16.21 7.24
N SER A 450 0.38 17.13 7.12
CA SER A 450 1.54 17.34 7.97
C SER A 450 1.23 17.58 9.46
N GLU A 451 -0.03 17.83 9.83
CA GLU A 451 -0.45 18.11 11.21
C GLU A 451 -0.95 16.89 11.99
N VAL A 452 -0.63 15.66 11.56
CA VAL A 452 -0.80 14.53 12.47
C VAL A 452 0.11 14.75 13.66
N ARG A 453 -0.42 15.42 14.68
CA ARG A 453 0.15 15.37 16.03
C ARG A 453 0.37 13.90 16.32
N SER A 454 1.62 13.51 16.42
CA SER A 454 1.99 12.11 16.61
C SER A 454 1.08 11.54 17.71
N CYS A 455 0.42 10.43 17.43
CA CYS A 455 -0.41 9.69 18.39
C CYS A 455 0.39 9.36 19.67
N SER A 456 1.72 9.49 19.64
CA SER A 456 2.63 9.28 20.76
C SER A 456 2.75 10.47 21.72
N THR A 457 2.34 11.70 21.33
CA THR A 457 2.51 12.88 22.18
C THR A 457 1.20 13.55 22.61
N SER A 458 0.08 13.33 21.94
CA SER A 458 -1.20 13.94 22.34
C SER A 458 -2.16 13.01 23.06
N MET A 459 -1.94 11.70 23.06
CA MET A 459 -2.63 10.80 23.99
C MET A 459 -1.90 10.69 25.34
N GLN A 460 -1.43 11.78 25.90
CA GLN A 460 -1.34 11.89 27.35
C GLN A 460 -2.76 12.12 27.88
N MET A 461 -3.52 11.03 27.90
CA MET A 461 -4.70 10.97 28.75
C MET A 461 -4.31 11.25 30.20
N PRO A 462 -5.19 11.87 31.00
CA PRO A 462 -4.95 12.00 32.45
C PRO A 462 -4.48 10.66 33.00
N ALA A 463 -3.53 10.68 33.94
CA ALA A 463 -2.66 9.60 34.41
C ALA A 463 -3.29 8.22 34.73
N ASN A 464 -4.56 7.99 34.43
CA ASN A 464 -5.30 6.74 34.67
C ASN A 464 -5.87 6.06 33.41
N ARG A 465 -5.58 6.54 32.19
CA ARG A 465 -6.06 5.90 30.93
C ARG A 465 -4.94 5.92 29.89
N SER A 466 -4.08 4.92 29.90
CA SER A 466 -3.15 4.68 28.79
C SER A 466 -3.81 3.72 27.79
N ILE A 467 -4.10 4.18 26.59
CA ILE A 467 -4.35 3.29 25.44
C ILE A 467 -2.95 2.93 24.91
N ARG A 468 -2.53 1.67 25.08
CA ARG A 468 -1.39 1.15 24.34
C ARG A 468 -1.81 1.04 22.88
N CYS A 469 -0.97 1.49 21.96
CA CYS A 469 -1.08 1.16 20.54
C CYS A 469 -1.05 -0.37 20.40
N GLY A 470 -2.18 -0.97 20.30
CA GLY A 470 -2.45 -2.37 20.08
C GLY A 470 -3.70 -2.47 19.23
N SER A 471 -4.05 -3.66 18.76
CA SER A 471 -5.28 -3.86 17.98
C SER A 471 -6.48 -3.19 18.66
N MET A 472 -7.30 -2.48 17.91
CA MET A 472 -8.49 -1.79 18.44
C MET A 472 -9.49 -2.78 19.02
N SER A 473 -9.61 -3.97 18.42
CA SER A 473 -10.43 -5.06 18.95
C SER A 473 -9.99 -5.47 20.35
N GLY A 474 -8.68 -5.49 20.62
CA GLY A 474 -8.14 -5.77 21.96
C GLY A 474 -8.52 -4.73 22.99
N VAL A 475 -8.56 -3.44 22.64
CA VAL A 475 -8.96 -2.35 23.53
C VAL A 475 -10.46 -2.37 23.80
N ILE A 476 -11.27 -2.58 22.77
CA ILE A 476 -12.72 -2.70 22.89
C ILE A 476 -13.10 -3.95 23.68
N ILE A 477 -12.45 -5.09 23.40
CA ILE A 477 -12.68 -6.36 24.14
C ILE A 477 -12.28 -6.23 25.61
N LEU A 478 -11.15 -5.58 25.94
CA LEU A 478 -10.73 -5.37 27.33
C LEU A 478 -11.71 -4.50 28.13
N ARG A 479 -12.30 -3.46 27.51
CA ARG A 479 -13.37 -2.67 28.16
C ARG A 479 -14.67 -3.47 28.31
N MET A 480 -15.09 -4.22 27.27
CA MET A 480 -16.28 -5.06 27.33
C MET A 480 -16.15 -6.20 28.35
N CYS A 481 -14.98 -6.82 28.49
CA CYS A 481 -14.74 -7.82 29.56
C CYS A 481 -14.84 -7.21 30.96
N ARG A 482 -14.41 -5.97 31.17
CA ARG A 482 -14.62 -5.27 32.46
C ARG A 482 -16.11 -5.02 32.76
N TYR A 483 -16.90 -4.70 31.73
CA TYR A 483 -18.32 -4.42 31.90
C TYR A 483 -19.16 -5.69 32.08
N ARG A 484 -18.77 -6.81 31.43
CA ARG A 484 -19.59 -8.04 31.42
C ARG A 484 -19.29 -9.04 32.53
N TYR A 485 -18.09 -9.06 33.11
CA TYR A 485 -17.67 -10.13 34.02
C TYR A 485 -17.06 -9.70 35.34
N GLY A 486 -16.94 -8.44 35.68
CA GLY A 486 -16.51 -7.98 37.02
C GLY A 486 -15.19 -8.62 37.54
N PHE A 487 -14.35 -9.17 36.69
CA PHE A 487 -13.12 -9.85 37.08
C PHE A 487 -11.91 -8.92 37.05
N SER A 488 -11.32 -8.76 38.22
CA SER A 488 -10.02 -8.14 38.43
C SER A 488 -8.94 -9.15 38.10
N LEU A 489 -8.36 -9.08 36.88
CA LEU A 489 -7.15 -9.86 36.56
C LEU A 489 -5.93 -9.09 37.07
N VAL A 490 -5.39 -9.56 38.18
CA VAL A 490 -4.05 -9.25 38.66
C VAL A 490 -3.06 -9.99 37.78
N TRP A 491 -2.26 -9.28 37.01
CA TRP A 491 -1.11 -9.87 36.29
C TRP A 491 0.06 -10.03 37.26
N PRO A 492 0.72 -11.18 37.29
CA PRO A 492 1.99 -11.31 37.97
C PRO A 492 3.07 -10.59 37.18
N SER A 493 3.74 -9.66 37.82
CA SER A 493 5.02 -9.10 37.43
C SER A 493 6.08 -10.22 37.37
N TYR A 494 6.58 -10.54 36.18
CA TYR A 494 7.92 -11.14 36.02
C TYR A 494 8.61 -10.54 34.81
N LEU A 495 9.71 -9.85 35.12
CA LEU A 495 10.98 -9.56 34.44
C LEU A 495 11.02 -9.58 32.92
#